data_ca4e4de277c90c0e2b30702796d906b4
#
_entry.id   ca4e4de277c90c0e2b30702796d906b4
#
_cell.length_a   1.000
_cell.length_b   1.000
_cell.length_c   1.000
_cell.angle_alpha   90.00
_cell.angle_beta   90.00
_cell.angle_gamma   90.00
#
_symmetry.space_group_name_H-M   'P 1'
#
loop_
_entity.id
_entity.type
_entity.pdbx_description
1 polymer ?
#
loop_
_entity_poly.entity_id
_entity_poly.type
_entity_poly.pdbx_seq_one_letter_code
_entity_poly.pdbx_strand_id
1 'polypeptide(L)'
;ITDGDTIYLQEYAGGNLVKLDSAIVKSGTFVFTGKQDTAVNRYITYMKGDKRYFTDLFLENGNINVTLGKESKVSGTPNNDAYQKFKDGFMALSKEMNEMYQKAQSDTSLTEEQVEAIMAEIEKKDSVGMDMVYQTIEANITNPVGVYLLPSYAGAFELDKQKALVEKIPAALVNERINKRSEER
;
A
#
# COMPACT_ATOMS: atom_id res chain seq x y z
N ILE A 1 7.39 -20.68 -3.73
CA ILE A 1 7.59 -21.00 -2.30
C ILE A 1 7.26 -22.47 -2.12
N THR A 2 8.09 -23.21 -1.42
CA THR A 2 7.98 -24.65 -1.22
C THR A 2 8.11 -25.00 0.26
N ASP A 3 7.70 -26.21 0.63
CA ASP A 3 7.88 -26.72 2.00
C ASP A 3 9.35 -26.67 2.43
N GLY A 4 9.59 -26.25 3.67
CA GLY A 4 10.92 -25.99 4.22
C GLY A 4 11.44 -24.57 3.98
N ASP A 5 10.82 -23.78 3.13
CA ASP A 5 11.18 -22.37 2.96
C ASP A 5 10.78 -21.54 4.21
N THR A 6 11.52 -20.47 4.46
CA THR A 6 11.29 -19.59 5.60
C THR A 6 10.62 -18.28 5.16
N ILE A 7 9.53 -17.94 5.79
CA ILE A 7 8.83 -16.65 5.67
C ILE A 7 9.19 -15.80 6.88
N TYR A 8 9.39 -14.50 6.68
CA TYR A 8 9.74 -13.57 7.75
C TYR A 8 8.62 -12.56 7.97
N LEU A 9 8.31 -12.31 9.24
CA LEU A 9 7.58 -11.13 9.69
C LEU A 9 8.60 -10.07 10.08
N GLN A 10 8.46 -8.87 9.50
CA GLN A 10 9.43 -7.79 9.65
C GLN A 10 8.74 -6.45 9.92
N GLU A 11 9.51 -5.52 10.48
CA GLU A 11 9.15 -4.10 10.56
C GLU A 11 10.16 -3.24 9.82
N TYR A 12 9.75 -2.04 9.44
CA TYR A 12 10.66 -1.04 8.90
C TYR A 12 11.12 -0.12 10.02
N ALA A 13 12.40 -0.21 10.38
CA ALA A 13 13.00 0.58 11.44
C ALA A 13 14.41 1.03 11.03
N GLY A 14 14.75 2.28 11.32
CA GLY A 14 16.08 2.81 11.03
C GLY A 14 16.50 2.72 9.55
N GLY A 15 15.55 2.81 8.62
CA GLY A 15 15.82 2.69 7.17
C GLY A 15 15.93 1.26 6.64
N ASN A 16 15.72 0.24 7.47
CA ASN A 16 15.89 -1.16 7.10
C ASN A 16 14.70 -2.03 7.55
N LEU A 17 14.53 -3.18 6.88
CA LEU A 17 13.63 -4.22 7.35
C LEU A 17 14.31 -5.02 8.46
N VAL A 18 13.74 -4.97 9.66
CA VAL A 18 14.17 -5.69 10.86
C VAL A 18 13.29 -6.90 11.07
N LYS A 19 13.89 -8.06 11.26
CA LYS A 19 13.18 -9.32 11.50
C LYS A 19 12.58 -9.32 12.90
N LEU A 20 11.28 -9.60 12.98
CA LEU A 20 10.54 -9.81 14.23
C LEU A 20 10.34 -11.29 14.52
N ASP A 21 9.93 -12.06 13.51
CA ASP A 21 9.63 -13.48 13.63
C ASP A 21 9.86 -14.22 12.31
N SER A 22 9.79 -15.56 12.34
CA SER A 22 9.90 -16.40 11.15
C SER A 22 9.03 -17.65 11.27
N ALA A 23 8.47 -18.07 10.14
CA ALA A 23 7.70 -19.29 10.00
C ALA A 23 8.24 -20.17 8.89
N ILE A 24 8.24 -21.49 9.11
CA ILE A 24 8.60 -22.47 8.09
C ILE A 24 7.34 -22.89 7.33
N VAL A 25 7.43 -22.90 6.01
CA VAL A 25 6.35 -23.37 5.14
C VAL A 25 6.19 -24.89 5.32
N LYS A 26 4.96 -25.33 5.59
CA LYS A 26 4.56 -26.74 5.71
C LYS A 26 3.25 -26.94 4.97
N SER A 27 3.21 -27.92 4.08
CA SER A 27 2.03 -28.22 3.25
C SER A 27 1.52 -26.97 2.50
N GLY A 28 2.45 -26.17 1.97
CA GLY A 28 2.16 -24.95 1.23
C GLY A 28 1.65 -23.77 2.07
N THR A 29 1.65 -23.89 3.40
CA THR A 29 1.16 -22.85 4.32
C THR A 29 2.24 -22.41 5.31
N PHE A 30 2.08 -21.19 5.84
CA PHE A 30 2.87 -20.68 6.96
C PHE A 30 1.92 -20.00 7.97
N VAL A 31 2.31 -20.00 9.23
CA VAL A 31 1.48 -19.42 10.29
C VAL A 31 2.35 -18.61 11.25
N PHE A 32 1.91 -17.41 11.56
CA PHE A 32 2.36 -16.61 12.69
C PHE A 32 1.23 -16.53 13.71
N THR A 33 1.55 -16.59 14.99
CA THR A 33 0.59 -16.44 16.08
C THR A 33 1.08 -15.40 17.06
N GLY A 34 0.16 -14.58 17.56
CA GLY A 34 0.53 -13.52 18.51
C GLY A 34 -0.67 -12.70 18.92
N LYS A 35 -0.40 -11.61 19.64
CA LYS A 35 -1.38 -10.63 20.08
C LYS A 35 -0.81 -9.22 19.88
N GLN A 36 -1.65 -8.29 19.47
CA GLN A 36 -1.32 -6.87 19.32
C GLN A 36 -2.27 -6.01 20.16
N ASP A 37 -1.74 -4.99 20.80
CA ASP A 37 -2.56 -4.00 21.51
C ASP A 37 -3.20 -3.01 20.54
N THR A 38 -2.48 -2.65 19.49
CA THR A 38 -2.94 -1.75 18.42
C THR A 38 -2.53 -2.29 17.05
N ALA A 39 -3.31 -1.99 16.00
CA ALA A 39 -2.93 -2.35 14.65
C ALA A 39 -1.67 -1.58 14.21
N VAL A 40 -0.68 -2.28 13.68
CA VAL A 40 0.60 -1.72 13.24
C VAL A 40 0.97 -2.23 11.84
N ASN A 41 1.58 -1.38 11.02
CA ASN A 41 2.06 -1.82 9.72
C ASN A 41 3.28 -2.73 9.88
N ARG A 42 3.27 -3.87 9.17
CA ARG A 42 4.34 -4.88 9.13
C ARG A 42 4.50 -5.43 7.73
N TYR A 43 5.57 -6.20 7.53
CA TYR A 43 5.92 -6.80 6.24
C TYR A 43 6.05 -8.31 6.38
N ILE A 44 5.45 -9.04 5.43
CA ILE A 44 5.71 -10.47 5.23
C ILE A 44 6.61 -10.59 4.02
N THR A 45 7.75 -11.25 4.19
CA THR A 45 8.76 -11.36 3.16
C THR A 45 9.25 -12.79 2.97
N TYR A 46 9.60 -13.10 1.73
CA TYR A 46 10.29 -14.32 1.34
C TYR A 46 11.44 -13.98 0.39
N MET A 47 12.60 -14.57 0.63
CA MET A 47 13.75 -14.41 -0.23
C MET A 47 14.53 -15.72 -0.32
N LYS A 48 14.73 -16.21 -1.56
CA LYS A 48 15.56 -17.40 -1.86
C LYS A 48 16.15 -17.30 -3.25
N GLY A 49 17.46 -17.17 -3.35
CA GLY A 49 18.14 -16.87 -4.61
C GLY A 49 17.61 -15.56 -5.20
N ASP A 50 17.17 -15.58 -6.46
CA ASP A 50 16.61 -14.42 -7.15
C ASP A 50 15.12 -14.19 -6.89
N LYS A 51 14.44 -15.13 -6.19
CA LYS A 51 13.02 -15.01 -5.87
C LYS A 51 12.82 -14.14 -4.64
N ARG A 52 12.07 -13.06 -4.82
CA ARG A 52 11.71 -12.13 -3.76
C ARG A 52 10.20 -11.86 -3.84
N TYR A 53 9.51 -12.17 -2.76
CA TYR A 53 8.09 -11.83 -2.60
C TYR A 53 7.93 -11.07 -1.30
N PHE A 54 7.07 -10.09 -1.31
CA PHE A 54 6.73 -9.34 -0.11
C PHE A 54 5.30 -8.81 -0.19
N THR A 55 4.73 -8.54 0.96
CA THR A 55 3.52 -7.73 1.11
C THR A 55 3.59 -7.01 2.44
N ASP A 56 3.03 -5.84 2.49
CA ASP A 56 2.76 -5.14 3.74
C ASP A 56 1.33 -5.41 4.19
N LEU A 57 1.13 -5.34 5.49
CA LEU A 57 -0.16 -5.60 6.14
C LEU A 57 -0.28 -4.81 7.43
N PHE A 58 -1.50 -4.69 7.93
CA PHE A 58 -1.76 -4.25 9.30
C PHE A 58 -1.83 -5.47 10.21
N LEU A 59 -0.80 -5.65 11.06
CA LEU A 59 -0.82 -6.68 12.08
C LEU A 59 -1.76 -6.22 13.20
N GLU A 60 -2.89 -6.87 13.29
CA GLU A 60 -3.98 -6.62 14.24
C GLU A 60 -4.58 -7.95 14.72
N ASN A 61 -5.37 -7.91 15.81
CA ASN A 61 -5.99 -9.15 16.29
C ASN A 61 -7.11 -9.59 15.32
N GLY A 62 -7.11 -10.88 15.02
CA GLY A 62 -8.01 -11.52 14.08
C GLY A 62 -7.30 -12.56 13.23
N ASN A 63 -8.01 -13.15 12.29
CA ASN A 63 -7.46 -14.09 11.33
C ASN A 63 -7.04 -13.34 10.06
N ILE A 64 -5.76 -13.05 9.92
CA ILE A 64 -5.21 -12.40 8.74
C ILE A 64 -4.78 -13.48 7.76
N ASN A 65 -5.36 -13.45 6.55
CA ASN A 65 -5.00 -14.35 5.47
C ASN A 65 -4.01 -13.65 4.53
N VAL A 66 -2.88 -14.29 4.28
CA VAL A 66 -1.84 -13.78 3.40
C VAL A 66 -1.58 -14.77 2.26
N THR A 67 -1.77 -14.35 1.03
CA THR A 67 -1.23 -15.00 -0.15
C THR A 67 0.07 -14.31 -0.52
N LEU A 68 1.17 -15.03 -0.55
CA LEU A 68 2.49 -14.46 -0.86
C LEU A 68 3.02 -15.02 -2.19
N GLY A 69 3.28 -14.15 -3.15
CA GLY A 69 3.72 -14.52 -4.49
C GLY A 69 3.92 -13.32 -5.40
N LYS A 70 3.80 -13.53 -6.71
CA LYS A 70 3.88 -12.43 -7.70
C LYS A 70 2.76 -11.40 -7.50
N GLU A 71 1.58 -11.87 -7.15
CA GLU A 71 0.44 -11.04 -6.76
C GLU A 71 0.09 -11.40 -5.33
N SER A 72 0.74 -10.72 -4.40
CA SER A 72 0.48 -10.91 -2.97
C SER A 72 -0.80 -10.21 -2.55
N LYS A 73 -1.60 -10.87 -1.71
CA LYS A 73 -2.86 -10.32 -1.18
C LYS A 73 -2.99 -10.57 0.32
N VAL A 74 -3.66 -9.65 0.99
CA VAL A 74 -3.94 -9.73 2.43
C VAL A 74 -5.43 -9.47 2.67
N SER A 75 -6.07 -10.24 3.55
CA SER A 75 -7.49 -10.11 3.88
C SER A 75 -7.83 -10.68 5.25
N GLY A 76 -9.09 -10.54 5.65
CA GLY A 76 -9.69 -11.21 6.81
C GLY A 76 -9.79 -10.36 8.06
N THR A 77 -9.33 -9.11 8.01
CA THR A 77 -9.54 -8.12 9.08
C THR A 77 -9.84 -6.74 8.49
N PRO A 78 -10.57 -5.86 9.20
CA PRO A 78 -11.08 -4.61 8.63
C PRO A 78 -10.01 -3.70 8.02
N ASN A 79 -8.86 -3.51 8.69
CA ASN A 79 -7.80 -2.67 8.15
C ASN A 79 -7.14 -3.30 6.93
N ASN A 80 -6.92 -4.61 6.95
CA ASN A 80 -6.32 -5.32 5.82
C ASN A 80 -7.26 -5.36 4.61
N ASP A 81 -8.56 -5.57 4.81
CA ASP A 81 -9.55 -5.58 3.73
C ASP A 81 -9.67 -4.19 3.08
N ALA A 82 -9.72 -3.13 3.87
CA ALA A 82 -9.74 -1.75 3.39
C ALA A 82 -8.47 -1.40 2.60
N TYR A 83 -7.32 -1.77 3.14
CA TYR A 83 -6.02 -1.52 2.50
C TYR A 83 -5.83 -2.34 1.22
N GLN A 84 -6.26 -3.60 1.21
CA GLN A 84 -6.18 -4.44 0.01
C GLN A 84 -7.08 -3.90 -1.11
N LYS A 85 -8.30 -3.47 -0.77
CA LYS A 85 -9.21 -2.81 -1.73
C LYS A 85 -8.57 -1.58 -2.37
N PHE A 86 -7.90 -0.75 -1.56
CA PHE A 86 -7.14 0.40 -2.06
C PHE A 86 -6.01 -0.05 -3.01
N LYS A 87 -5.18 -1.02 -2.61
CA LYS A 87 -4.08 -1.54 -3.44
C LYS A 87 -4.59 -2.09 -4.77
N ASP A 88 -5.64 -2.90 -4.74
CA ASP A 88 -6.20 -3.51 -5.95
C ASP A 88 -6.71 -2.44 -6.94
N GLY A 89 -7.44 -1.43 -6.46
CA GLY A 89 -7.93 -0.33 -7.29
C GLY A 89 -6.80 0.53 -7.86
N PHE A 90 -5.83 0.89 -7.03
CA PHE A 90 -4.69 1.69 -7.45
C PHE A 90 -3.79 0.96 -8.46
N MET A 91 -3.56 -0.34 -8.25
CA MET A 91 -2.78 -1.18 -9.17
C MET A 91 -3.48 -1.36 -10.53
N ALA A 92 -4.81 -1.56 -10.51
CA ALA A 92 -5.59 -1.67 -11.75
C ALA A 92 -5.47 -0.40 -12.59
N LEU A 93 -5.67 0.77 -11.96
CA LEU A 93 -5.55 2.06 -12.62
C LEU A 93 -4.12 2.32 -13.14
N SER A 94 -3.11 2.04 -12.32
CA SER A 94 -1.70 2.18 -12.70
C SER A 94 -1.33 1.27 -13.88
N LYS A 95 -1.88 0.06 -13.92
CA LYS A 95 -1.68 -0.86 -15.05
C LYS A 95 -2.28 -0.31 -16.35
N GLU A 96 -3.52 0.17 -16.30
CA GLU A 96 -4.17 0.79 -17.47
C GLU A 96 -3.38 1.99 -17.99
N MET A 97 -2.97 2.88 -17.09
CA MET A 97 -2.17 4.06 -17.47
C MET A 97 -0.83 3.65 -18.10
N ASN A 98 -0.18 2.62 -17.56
CA ASN A 98 1.08 2.10 -18.07
C ASN A 98 0.93 1.48 -19.47
N GLU A 99 -0.14 0.73 -19.71
CA GLU A 99 -0.47 0.16 -21.03
C GLU A 99 -0.73 1.29 -22.07
N MET A 100 -1.45 2.32 -21.68
CA MET A 100 -1.69 3.49 -22.54
C MET A 100 -0.39 4.24 -22.86
N TYR A 101 0.46 4.45 -21.85
CA TYR A 101 1.76 5.11 -22.01
C TYR A 101 2.69 4.29 -22.93
N GLN A 102 2.77 2.98 -22.74
CA GLN A 102 3.55 2.08 -23.60
C GLN A 102 3.04 2.14 -25.05
N LYS A 103 1.73 2.17 -25.27
CA LYS A 103 1.13 2.33 -26.59
C LYS A 103 1.55 3.65 -27.23
N ALA A 104 1.42 4.77 -26.50
CA ALA A 104 1.81 6.09 -27.01
C ALA A 104 3.30 6.17 -27.40
N GLN A 105 4.16 5.44 -26.68
CA GLN A 105 5.61 5.45 -26.96
C GLN A 105 6.04 4.48 -28.08
N SER A 106 5.40 3.32 -28.18
CA SER A 106 5.89 2.25 -29.07
C SER A 106 5.15 2.13 -30.40
N ASP A 107 3.94 2.65 -30.50
CA ASP A 107 3.14 2.54 -31.72
C ASP A 107 3.46 3.68 -32.71
N THR A 108 4.37 3.39 -33.61
CA THR A 108 4.82 4.36 -34.65
C THR A 108 3.76 4.68 -35.71
N SER A 109 2.60 4.01 -35.68
CA SER A 109 1.49 4.31 -36.59
C SER A 109 0.57 5.44 -36.09
N LEU A 110 0.71 5.85 -34.83
CA LEU A 110 -0.06 6.93 -34.23
C LEU A 110 0.35 8.29 -34.79
N THR A 111 -0.65 9.12 -35.06
CA THR A 111 -0.41 10.54 -35.35
C THR A 111 -0.10 11.32 -34.07
N GLU A 112 0.51 12.51 -34.21
CA GLU A 112 0.75 13.41 -33.05
C GLU A 112 -0.55 13.67 -32.26
N GLU A 113 -1.64 13.99 -32.97
CA GLU A 113 -2.95 14.23 -32.35
C GLU A 113 -3.46 12.99 -31.53
N GLN A 114 -3.23 11.79 -32.04
CA GLN A 114 -3.60 10.55 -31.32
C GLN A 114 -2.74 10.35 -30.08
N VAL A 115 -1.44 10.64 -30.12
CA VAL A 115 -0.55 10.59 -28.97
C VAL A 115 -1.00 11.62 -27.91
N GLU A 116 -1.28 12.84 -28.30
CA GLU A 116 -1.79 13.89 -27.40
C GLU A 116 -3.11 13.48 -26.75
N ALA A 117 -4.03 12.86 -27.49
CA ALA A 117 -5.29 12.36 -26.93
C ALA A 117 -5.07 11.26 -25.90
N ILE A 118 -4.12 10.34 -26.13
CA ILE A 118 -3.76 9.29 -25.15
C ILE A 118 -3.15 9.93 -23.89
N MET A 119 -2.27 10.91 -24.03
CA MET A 119 -1.65 11.58 -22.89
C MET A 119 -2.68 12.36 -22.06
N ALA A 120 -3.63 13.03 -22.69
CA ALA A 120 -4.74 13.70 -22.00
C ALA A 120 -5.63 12.72 -21.23
N GLU A 121 -5.87 11.53 -21.78
CA GLU A 121 -6.63 10.49 -21.06
C GLU A 121 -5.84 9.91 -19.89
N ILE A 122 -4.51 9.77 -19.99
CA ILE A 122 -3.64 9.37 -18.88
C ILE A 122 -3.72 10.41 -17.74
N GLU A 123 -3.62 11.71 -18.06
CA GLU A 123 -3.72 12.80 -17.09
C GLU A 123 -5.08 12.78 -16.36
N LYS A 124 -6.16 12.54 -17.10
CA LYS A 124 -7.49 12.38 -16.50
C LYS A 124 -7.57 11.17 -15.56
N LYS A 125 -6.99 10.03 -15.93
CA LYS A 125 -6.92 8.84 -15.09
C LYS A 125 -6.07 9.07 -13.83
N ASP A 126 -4.98 9.81 -13.93
CA ASP A 126 -4.15 10.21 -12.79
C ASP A 126 -4.97 11.03 -11.78
N SER A 127 -5.72 12.02 -12.27
CA SER A 127 -6.64 12.79 -11.43
C SER A 127 -7.68 11.91 -10.72
N VAL A 128 -8.29 10.95 -11.42
CA VAL A 128 -9.21 9.97 -10.82
C VAL A 128 -8.50 9.11 -9.77
N GLY A 129 -7.24 8.73 -10.03
CA GLY A 129 -6.40 8.00 -9.08
C GLY A 129 -6.15 8.79 -7.79
N MET A 130 -5.83 10.07 -7.92
CA MET A 130 -5.62 10.94 -6.77
C MET A 130 -6.90 11.20 -5.96
N ASP A 131 -8.04 11.31 -6.64
CA ASP A 131 -9.35 11.39 -5.96
C ASP A 131 -9.66 10.10 -5.18
N MET A 132 -9.38 8.93 -5.76
CA MET A 132 -9.53 7.64 -5.08
C MET A 132 -8.62 7.54 -3.85
N VAL A 133 -7.37 7.99 -3.94
CA VAL A 133 -6.44 8.07 -2.81
C VAL A 133 -7.02 8.96 -1.71
N TYR A 134 -7.45 10.18 -2.05
CA TYR A 134 -8.04 11.12 -1.09
C TYR A 134 -9.25 10.52 -0.38
N GLN A 135 -10.21 9.98 -1.13
CA GLN A 135 -11.42 9.35 -0.59
C GLN A 135 -11.09 8.15 0.31
N THR A 136 -10.09 7.35 -0.07
CA THR A 136 -9.65 6.22 0.76
C THR A 136 -9.06 6.70 2.09
N ILE A 137 -8.21 7.73 2.05
CA ILE A 137 -7.62 8.32 3.25
C ILE A 137 -8.72 8.92 4.12
N GLU A 138 -9.62 9.71 3.56
CA GLU A 138 -10.70 10.36 4.29
C GLU A 138 -11.63 9.34 4.96
N ALA A 139 -12.05 8.30 4.25
CA ALA A 139 -12.90 7.24 4.78
C ALA A 139 -12.23 6.42 5.90
N ASN A 140 -10.90 6.42 5.95
CA ASN A 140 -10.10 5.63 6.88
C ASN A 140 -9.24 6.49 7.83
N ILE A 141 -9.44 7.81 7.88
CA ILE A 141 -8.55 8.71 8.65
C ILE A 141 -8.61 8.47 10.16
N THR A 142 -9.68 7.86 10.64
CA THR A 142 -9.86 7.51 12.06
C THR A 142 -9.35 6.11 12.41
N ASN A 143 -8.74 5.40 11.45
CA ASN A 143 -8.12 4.10 11.64
C ASN A 143 -6.68 4.06 11.08
N PRO A 144 -5.89 3.01 11.37
CA PRO A 144 -4.49 2.92 10.95
C PRO A 144 -4.25 3.05 9.45
N VAL A 145 -5.19 2.66 8.59
CA VAL A 145 -5.03 2.69 7.12
C VAL A 145 -4.90 4.14 6.61
N GLY A 146 -5.82 5.02 6.99
CA GLY A 146 -5.78 6.41 6.55
C GLY A 146 -4.56 7.14 7.08
N VAL A 147 -4.23 6.92 8.36
CA VAL A 147 -3.05 7.51 9.00
C VAL A 147 -1.74 7.01 8.34
N TYR A 148 -1.70 5.76 7.93
CA TYR A 148 -0.55 5.19 7.21
C TYR A 148 -0.39 5.77 5.80
N LEU A 149 -1.49 5.92 5.06
CA LEU A 149 -1.48 6.42 3.68
C LEU A 149 -1.21 7.93 3.60
N LEU A 150 -1.77 8.72 4.52
CA LEU A 150 -1.73 10.18 4.48
C LEU A 150 -0.31 10.75 4.26
N PRO A 151 0.75 10.36 4.98
CA PRO A 151 2.08 10.93 4.78
C PRO A 151 2.67 10.72 3.39
N SER A 152 2.25 9.66 2.68
CA SER A 152 2.75 9.35 1.34
C SER A 152 2.11 10.22 0.26
N TYR A 153 0.88 10.66 0.47
CA TYR A 153 0.08 11.35 -0.56
C TYR A 153 -0.29 12.79 -0.19
N ALA A 154 -0.10 13.21 1.06
CA ALA A 154 -0.51 14.54 1.52
C ALA A 154 0.02 15.69 0.64
N GLY A 155 1.26 15.55 0.11
CA GLY A 155 1.86 16.57 -0.74
C GLY A 155 1.14 16.84 -2.08
N ALA A 156 0.28 15.92 -2.50
CA ALA A 156 -0.53 16.07 -3.71
C ALA A 156 -1.89 16.74 -3.47
N PHE A 157 -2.25 16.99 -2.20
CA PHE A 157 -3.53 17.61 -1.84
C PHE A 157 -3.37 19.09 -1.54
N GLU A 158 -4.42 19.86 -1.81
CA GLU A 158 -4.53 21.25 -1.37
C GLU A 158 -4.36 21.36 0.15
N LEU A 159 -3.72 22.43 0.61
CA LEU A 159 -3.38 22.63 2.03
C LEU A 159 -4.59 22.52 2.98
N ASP A 160 -5.73 23.05 2.57
CA ASP A 160 -6.94 23.01 3.38
C ASP A 160 -7.49 21.57 3.50
N LYS A 161 -7.39 20.77 2.45
CA LYS A 161 -7.72 19.34 2.49
C LYS A 161 -6.78 18.57 3.42
N GLN A 162 -5.48 18.88 3.38
CA GLN A 162 -4.50 18.26 4.28
C GLN A 162 -4.83 18.57 5.74
N LYS A 163 -5.08 19.84 6.09
CA LYS A 163 -5.45 20.27 7.44
C LYS A 163 -6.71 19.55 7.92
N ALA A 164 -7.77 19.54 7.09
CA ALA A 164 -9.02 18.88 7.43
C ALA A 164 -8.87 17.37 7.70
N LEU A 165 -7.94 16.69 7.01
CA LEU A 165 -7.63 15.29 7.28
C LEU A 165 -6.86 15.13 8.60
N VAL A 166 -5.84 15.95 8.85
CA VAL A 166 -5.02 15.87 10.07
C VAL A 166 -5.86 16.13 11.33
N GLU A 167 -6.77 17.09 11.30
CA GLU A 167 -7.67 17.40 12.41
C GLU A 167 -8.61 16.23 12.79
N LYS A 168 -8.89 15.33 11.84
CA LYS A 168 -9.73 14.13 12.08
C LYS A 168 -8.97 12.97 12.70
N ILE A 169 -7.62 13.02 12.76
CA ILE A 169 -6.80 11.90 13.26
C ILE A 169 -6.99 11.76 14.77
N PRO A 170 -7.40 10.58 15.28
CA PRO A 170 -7.46 10.34 16.72
C PRO A 170 -6.08 10.47 17.37
N ALA A 171 -6.01 11.12 18.54
CA ALA A 171 -4.74 11.32 19.26
C ALA A 171 -3.94 10.02 19.48
N ALA A 172 -4.61 8.90 19.67
CA ALA A 172 -3.98 7.58 19.83
C ALA A 172 -3.27 7.07 18.57
N LEU A 173 -3.57 7.63 17.39
CA LEU A 173 -2.97 7.25 16.10
C LEU A 173 -1.92 8.26 15.61
N VAL A 174 -1.74 9.37 16.31
CA VAL A 174 -0.70 10.37 15.99
C VAL A 174 0.66 9.74 16.27
N ASN A 175 1.52 9.70 15.27
CA ASN A 175 2.85 9.15 15.36
C ASN A 175 3.92 10.19 14.97
N GLU A 176 5.19 9.89 15.25
CA GLU A 176 6.33 10.79 14.97
C GLU A 176 6.43 11.21 13.49
N ARG A 177 6.02 10.35 12.56
CA ARG A 177 6.10 10.64 11.12
C ARG A 177 5.10 11.72 10.70
N ILE A 178 3.93 11.75 11.34
CA ILE A 178 2.92 12.80 11.13
C ILE A 178 3.37 14.09 11.79
N ASN A 179 3.88 14.01 13.03
CA ASN A 179 4.36 15.17 13.76
C ASN A 179 5.50 15.88 13.02
N LYS A 180 6.52 15.17 12.55
CA LYS A 180 7.63 15.75 11.79
C LYS A 180 7.19 16.50 10.55
N ARG A 181 6.22 15.97 9.79
CA ARG A 181 5.71 16.65 8.58
C ARG A 181 4.85 17.88 8.88
N SER A 182 4.19 17.94 10.02
CA SER A 182 3.42 19.13 10.44
C SER A 182 4.31 20.27 10.94
N GLU A 183 5.51 19.95 11.46
CA GLU A 183 6.49 20.94 11.93
C GLU A 183 7.35 21.55 10.79
N GLU A 184 7.48 20.83 9.66
CA GLU A 184 8.27 21.27 8.49
C GLU A 184 7.50 22.21 7.53
N ARG A 185 6.25 22.57 7.84
CA ARG A 185 5.38 23.44 7.04
C ARG A 185 4.85 24.63 7.82
#